data_196c0012c0610904a8578ca2ddd57fcd
#
_entry.id   196c0012c0610904a8578ca2ddd57fcd
#
_cell.length_a   1.000
_cell.length_b   1.000
_cell.length_c   1.000
_cell.angle_alpha   90.00
_cell.angle_beta   90.00
_cell.angle_gamma   90.00
#
_symmetry.space_group_name_H-M   'P 1'
#
loop_
_entity.id
_entity.type
_entity.pdbx_description
1 polymer ?
#
loop_
_entity_poly.entity_id
_entity_poly.type
_entity_poly.pdbx_seq_one_letter_code
_entity_poly.pdbx_strand_id
1 'polypeptide(L)'
;MTEPETLLTVGEIARRLGQPLHRVEYVIRSRNILPAGWAGHARVFRDADLTRIASELKRIERERARSQAEWLVKEDDIDGN
;
A
#
# COMPACT_ATOMS: atom_id res chain seq x y z
N MET A 1 13.13 20.87 23.23
CA MET A 1 13.66 20.62 21.88
C MET A 1 12.77 19.60 21.17
N THR A 2 12.34 19.95 19.99
CA THR A 2 11.46 19.06 19.23
C THR A 2 12.31 18.06 18.47
N GLU A 3 11.95 16.78 18.58
CA GLU A 3 12.64 15.77 17.80
C GLU A 3 12.35 15.97 16.32
N PRO A 4 13.34 15.76 15.45
CA PRO A 4 13.08 15.87 14.03
C PRO A 4 12.06 14.80 13.60
N GLU A 5 11.13 15.21 12.77
CA GLU A 5 10.14 14.31 12.22
C GLU A 5 10.83 13.27 11.33
N THR A 6 10.46 12.01 11.49
CA THR A 6 11.00 10.94 10.66
C THR A 6 10.33 11.00 9.31
N LEU A 7 11.14 11.19 8.27
CA LEU A 7 10.66 11.18 6.90
C LEU A 7 11.15 9.92 6.20
N LEU A 8 10.23 9.29 5.48
CA LEU A 8 10.48 7.99 4.87
C LEU A 8 10.34 8.09 3.35
N THR A 9 11.30 7.51 2.64
CA THR A 9 11.17 7.37 1.19
C THR A 9 10.21 6.22 0.87
N VAL A 10 9.76 6.15 -0.37
CA VAL A 10 8.87 5.07 -0.80
C VAL A 10 9.53 3.71 -0.59
N GLY A 11 10.82 3.61 -0.91
CA GLY A 11 11.57 2.38 -0.69
C GLY A 11 11.63 1.96 0.76
N GLU A 12 11.83 2.94 1.66
CA GLU A 12 11.85 2.67 3.09
C GLU A 12 10.50 2.19 3.59
N ILE A 13 9.43 2.81 3.11
CA ILE A 13 8.06 2.40 3.45
C ILE A 13 7.81 0.97 3.01
N ALA A 14 8.19 0.65 1.78
CA ALA A 14 8.03 -0.70 1.24
C ALA A 14 8.75 -1.73 2.10
N ARG A 15 9.97 -1.42 2.50
CA ARG A 15 10.76 -2.30 3.32
C ARG A 15 10.14 -2.52 4.71
N ARG A 16 9.70 -1.45 5.35
CA ARG A 16 9.09 -1.54 6.67
C ARG A 16 7.78 -2.32 6.66
N LEU A 17 7.02 -2.20 5.59
CA LEU A 17 5.75 -2.91 5.45
C LEU A 17 5.91 -4.31 4.87
N GLY A 18 7.12 -4.67 4.44
CA GLY A 18 7.34 -5.95 3.82
C GLY A 18 6.58 -6.12 2.52
N GLN A 19 6.43 -5.03 1.76
CA GLN A 19 5.66 -5.02 0.53
C GLN A 19 6.53 -4.64 -0.66
N PRO A 20 6.18 -5.13 -1.86
CA PRO A 20 6.89 -4.71 -3.06
C PRO A 20 6.72 -3.21 -3.30
N LEU A 21 7.75 -2.60 -3.84
CA LEU A 21 7.76 -1.16 -4.10
C LEU A 21 6.58 -0.74 -4.98
N HIS A 22 6.28 -1.51 -6.02
CA HIS A 22 5.19 -1.16 -6.93
C HIS A 22 3.82 -1.12 -6.27
N ARG A 23 3.61 -1.92 -5.23
CA ARG A 23 2.34 -1.89 -4.48
C ARG A 23 2.21 -0.63 -3.66
N VAL A 24 3.30 -0.23 -3.01
CA VAL A 24 3.31 1.02 -2.24
C VAL A 24 3.08 2.21 -3.17
N GLU A 25 3.75 2.23 -4.30
CA GLU A 25 3.56 3.29 -5.29
C GLU A 25 2.13 3.32 -5.84
N TYR A 26 1.54 2.16 -6.04
CA TYR A 26 0.15 2.06 -6.48
C TYR A 26 -0.80 2.72 -5.47
N VAL A 27 -0.61 2.42 -4.18
CA VAL A 27 -1.44 3.01 -3.14
C VAL A 27 -1.27 4.53 -3.10
N ILE A 28 -0.03 4.99 -3.15
CA ILE A 28 0.25 6.43 -3.11
C ILE A 28 -0.44 7.13 -4.27
N ARG A 29 -0.38 6.54 -5.45
CA ARG A 29 -0.98 7.12 -6.63
C ARG A 29 -2.50 7.04 -6.62
N SER A 30 -3.04 5.87 -6.29
CA SER A 30 -4.48 5.65 -6.35
C SER A 30 -5.24 6.38 -5.25
N ARG A 31 -4.61 6.61 -4.09
CA ARG A 31 -5.22 7.36 -2.98
C ARG A 31 -4.78 8.81 -2.96
N ASN A 32 -4.00 9.22 -3.94
CA ASN A 32 -3.53 10.59 -4.07
C ASN A 32 -2.84 11.09 -2.80
N ILE A 33 -1.95 10.28 -2.27
CA ILE A 33 -1.19 10.63 -1.07
C ILE A 33 -0.04 11.52 -1.47
N LEU A 34 -0.05 12.76 -0.99
CA LEU A 34 0.96 13.73 -1.35
C LEU A 34 2.20 13.57 -0.48
N PRO A 35 3.40 13.72 -1.06
CA PRO A 35 4.62 13.66 -0.26
C PRO A 35 4.74 14.87 0.66
N ALA A 36 5.40 14.65 1.80
CA ALA A 36 5.70 15.73 2.73
C ALA A 36 6.84 16.61 2.21
N GLY A 37 7.66 16.07 1.32
CA GLY A 37 8.79 16.80 0.76
C GLY A 37 9.60 15.90 -0.16
N TRP A 38 10.80 16.37 -0.44
CA TRP A 38 11.72 15.65 -1.32
C TRP A 38 13.10 15.57 -0.67
N ALA A 39 13.74 14.43 -0.82
CA ALA A 39 15.14 14.23 -0.44
C ALA A 39 15.88 13.92 -1.74
N GLY A 40 16.53 14.92 -2.32
CA GLY A 40 17.09 14.79 -3.65
C GLY A 40 15.99 14.58 -4.68
N HIS A 41 16.01 13.44 -5.36
CA HIS A 41 14.98 13.09 -6.33
C HIS A 41 13.90 12.17 -5.74
N ALA A 42 14.03 11.80 -4.47
CA ALA A 42 13.11 10.87 -3.83
C ALA A 42 12.03 11.62 -3.06
N ARG A 43 10.78 11.18 -3.21
CA ARG A 43 9.68 11.69 -2.40
C ARG A 43 9.79 11.13 -0.99
N VAL A 44 9.48 11.94 0.01
CA VAL A 44 9.49 11.50 1.40
C VAL A 44 8.13 11.72 2.02
N PHE A 45 7.77 10.84 2.94
CA PHE A 45 6.46 10.80 3.58
C PHE A 45 6.61 10.76 5.09
N ARG A 46 5.55 11.09 5.79
CA ARG A 46 5.53 11.10 7.25
C ARG A 46 5.07 9.75 7.81
N ASP A 47 5.32 9.53 9.10
CA ASP A 47 4.88 8.32 9.77
C ASP A 47 3.37 8.12 9.67
N ALA A 48 2.60 9.20 9.71
CA ALA A 48 1.15 9.12 9.55
C ALA A 48 0.77 8.54 8.19
N ASP A 49 1.53 8.86 7.16
CA ASP A 49 1.31 8.34 5.82
C ASP A 49 1.65 6.85 5.75
N LEU A 50 2.68 6.43 6.49
CA LEU A 50 3.03 5.01 6.58
C LEU A 50 1.85 4.20 7.10
N THR A 51 1.22 4.67 8.17
CA THR A 51 0.06 4.02 8.75
C THR A 51 -1.10 3.95 7.76
N ARG A 52 -1.32 5.04 7.05
CA ARG A 52 -2.38 5.11 6.05
C ARG A 52 -2.12 4.13 4.90
N ILE A 53 -0.89 4.10 4.42
CA ILE A 53 -0.51 3.19 3.34
C ILE A 53 -0.66 1.75 3.79
N ALA A 54 -0.25 1.43 5.01
CA ALA A 54 -0.40 0.09 5.55
C ALA A 54 -1.86 -0.34 5.60
N SER A 55 -2.74 0.54 6.05
CA SER A 55 -4.18 0.27 6.11
C SER A 55 -4.77 0.01 4.73
N GLU A 56 -4.36 0.82 3.76
CA GLU A 56 -4.85 0.68 2.39
C GLU A 56 -4.35 -0.61 1.74
N LEU A 57 -3.12 -1.00 2.03
CA LEU A 57 -2.58 -2.26 1.51
C LEU A 57 -3.35 -3.45 2.07
N LYS A 58 -3.68 -3.44 3.35
CA LYS A 58 -4.47 -4.49 3.96
C LYS A 58 -5.85 -4.57 3.33
N ARG A 59 -6.44 -3.43 3.07
CA ARG A 59 -7.75 -3.35 2.44
C ARG A 59 -7.72 -3.94 1.03
N ILE A 60 -6.71 -3.60 0.27
CA ILE A 60 -6.53 -4.13 -1.09
C ILE A 60 -6.34 -5.65 -1.05
N GLU A 61 -5.57 -6.15 -0.10
CA GLU A 61 -5.36 -7.58 0.06
C GLU A 61 -6.65 -8.31 0.39
N ARG A 62 -7.48 -7.73 1.26
CA ARG A 62 -8.79 -8.31 1.60
C ARG A 62 -9.70 -8.34 0.39
N GLU A 63 -9.74 -7.26 -0.37
CA GLU A 63 -10.58 -7.19 -1.57
C GLU A 63 -10.11 -8.20 -2.60
N ARG A 64 -8.80 -8.36 -2.74
CA ARG A 64 -8.22 -9.33 -3.66
C ARG A 64 -8.56 -10.76 -3.26
N ALA A 65 -8.43 -11.07 -1.98
CA ALA A 65 -8.76 -12.39 -1.46
C ALA A 65 -10.23 -12.70 -1.65
N ARG A 66 -11.10 -11.72 -1.43
CA ARG A 66 -12.53 -11.87 -1.64
C ARG A 66 -12.85 -12.13 -3.11
N SER A 67 -12.24 -11.36 -4.00
CA SER A 67 -12.44 -11.53 -5.43
C SER A 67 -12.02 -12.90 -5.91
N GLN A 68 -10.89 -13.40 -5.41
CA GLN A 68 -10.40 -14.72 -5.75
C GLN A 68 -11.34 -15.81 -5.24
N ALA A 69 -11.85 -15.63 -4.01
CA ALA A 69 -12.80 -16.59 -3.45
C ALA A 69 -14.09 -16.62 -4.25
N GLU A 70 -14.59 -15.48 -4.65
CA GLU A 70 -15.79 -15.40 -5.49
C GLU A 70 -15.57 -16.05 -6.84
N TRP A 71 -14.39 -15.86 -7.39
CA TRP A 71 -14.02 -16.45 -8.66
C TRP A 71 -14.00 -17.96 -8.59
N LEU A 72 -13.44 -18.51 -7.52
CA LEU A 72 -13.38 -19.94 -7.30
C LEU A 72 -14.77 -20.55 -7.15
N VAL A 73 -15.65 -19.85 -6.45
CA VAL A 73 -17.04 -20.31 -6.31
C VAL A 73 -17.74 -20.37 -7.67
N LYS A 74 -17.52 -19.38 -8.50
CA LYS A 74 -18.10 -19.35 -9.84
C LYS A 74 -17.59 -20.49 -10.71
N GLU A 75 -16.31 -20.81 -10.59
CA GLU A 75 -15.74 -21.93 -11.32
C GLU A 75 -16.37 -23.24 -10.88
N ASP A 76 -16.55 -23.42 -9.59
CA ASP A 76 -17.19 -24.60 -9.05
C ASP A 76 -18.62 -24.73 -9.55
N ASP A 77 -19.35 -23.64 -9.63
CA ASP A 77 -20.72 -23.64 -10.14
C ASP A 77 -20.75 -24.06 -11.60
N ILE A 78 -19.83 -23.59 -12.40
CA ILE A 78 -19.75 -23.95 -13.81
C ILE A 78 -19.41 -25.43 -13.96
N ASP A 79 -18.48 -25.91 -13.18
CA ASP A 79 -18.06 -27.30 -13.21
C ASP A 79 -19.16 -28.23 -12.67
N GLY A 80 -19.94 -27.73 -11.75
CA GLY A 80 -21.04 -28.48 -11.17
C GLY A 80 -22.21 -28.72 -12.11
N ASN A 81 -22.22 -27.96 -13.18
CA ASN A 81 -23.22 -28.16 -14.22
C ASN A 81 -22.77 -29.23 -15.21
#